data_f37a96c18a0618acc7f8913baee294dc
#
_entry.id   f37a96c18a0618acc7f8913baee294dc
#
_cell.length_a   1.000
_cell.length_b   1.000
_cell.length_c   1.000
_cell.angle_alpha   90.00
_cell.angle_beta   90.00
_cell.angle_gamma   90.00
#
_symmetry.space_group_name_H-M   'P 1'
#
loop_
_entity.id
_entity.type
_entity.pdbx_description
1 polymer ?
#
loop_
_entity_poly.entity_id
_entity_poly.type
_entity_poly.pdbx_seq_one_letter_code
_entity_poly.pdbx_strand_id
1 'polypeptide(L)'
;MTLNFLIAPDFSPERFAGWHMLNTLLQRRSGIHLHLLTPANPAEQADLLAAEKADLVYANPFDAADMIRNQGYMPFARPANRFDEMVVATGAGSGLQKLEDIKPGSRIALTDNKDVRLIGLRLLEPADLNEALIDWVAVDSFQAAARLAIKGEVQAAFFLADAYASLTRMTRSQLHVLVESRISDISHVMLAHPRMAGDQTR
;
A
#
# COMPACT_ATOMS: atom_id res chain seq x y z
N MET A 1 1.05 -29.61 11.24
CA MET A 1 1.68 -28.79 10.20
C MET A 1 1.57 -27.33 10.62
N THR A 2 2.63 -26.55 10.52
CA THR A 2 2.60 -25.09 10.78
C THR A 2 2.81 -24.40 9.45
N LEU A 3 1.95 -23.47 9.10
CA LEU A 3 2.07 -22.65 7.90
C LEU A 3 2.55 -21.24 8.27
N ASN A 4 3.37 -20.66 7.44
CA ASN A 4 3.84 -19.28 7.58
C ASN A 4 2.91 -18.35 6.82
N PHE A 5 2.34 -17.37 7.53
CA PHE A 5 1.47 -16.35 6.97
C PHE A 5 2.17 -14.99 7.00
N LEU A 6 2.55 -14.49 5.84
CA LEU A 6 3.25 -13.23 5.64
C LEU A 6 2.24 -12.11 5.35
N ILE A 7 2.39 -10.99 6.06
CA ILE A 7 1.64 -9.75 5.82
C ILE A 7 2.58 -8.74 5.18
N ALA A 8 2.15 -8.13 4.07
CA ALA A 8 2.91 -7.06 3.42
C ALA A 8 3.26 -5.93 4.40
N PRO A 9 4.42 -5.27 4.26
CA PRO A 9 4.90 -4.22 5.18
C PRO A 9 4.19 -2.86 4.97
N ASP A 10 3.00 -2.85 4.39
CA ASP A 10 2.24 -1.64 4.05
C ASP A 10 1.42 -1.09 5.24
N PHE A 11 1.48 -1.77 6.37
CA PHE A 11 0.66 -1.46 7.53
C PHE A 11 1.47 -0.83 8.66
N SER A 12 0.93 0.22 9.25
CA SER A 12 1.53 0.83 10.42
C SER A 12 1.55 -0.12 11.63
N PRO A 13 2.52 0.02 12.54
CA PRO A 13 2.65 -0.85 13.73
C PRO A 13 1.38 -0.91 14.59
N GLU A 14 0.56 0.13 14.63
CA GLU A 14 -0.70 0.17 15.38
C GLU A 14 -1.72 -0.88 14.86
N ARG A 15 -1.57 -1.34 13.63
CA ARG A 15 -2.44 -2.36 13.03
C ARG A 15 -2.00 -3.79 13.34
N PHE A 16 -0.80 -4.01 13.88
CA PHE A 16 -0.28 -5.35 14.16
C PHE A 16 -1.14 -6.14 15.16
N ALA A 17 -1.73 -5.49 16.15
CA ALA A 17 -2.67 -6.14 17.05
C ALA A 17 -3.86 -6.77 16.30
N GLY A 18 -4.40 -6.08 15.29
CA GLY A 18 -5.47 -6.61 14.43
C GLY A 18 -5.03 -7.83 13.62
N TRP A 19 -3.80 -7.82 13.09
CA TRP A 19 -3.24 -8.97 12.37
C TRP A 19 -3.04 -10.19 13.27
N HIS A 20 -2.56 -10.01 14.49
CA HIS A 20 -2.46 -11.10 15.48
C HIS A 20 -3.83 -11.67 15.86
N MET A 21 -4.85 -10.79 16.01
CA MET A 21 -6.23 -11.24 16.26
C MET A 21 -6.80 -12.04 15.08
N LEU A 22 -6.61 -11.57 13.84
CA LEU A 22 -7.03 -12.28 12.63
C LEU A 22 -6.33 -13.64 12.53
N ASN A 23 -5.02 -13.66 12.74
CA ASN A 23 -4.22 -14.90 12.73
C ASN A 23 -4.76 -15.91 13.75
N THR A 24 -5.05 -15.46 14.96
CA THR A 24 -5.65 -16.31 16.02
C THR A 24 -7.03 -16.84 15.61
N LEU A 25 -7.87 -16.00 14.99
CA LEU A 25 -9.19 -16.39 14.51
C LEU A 25 -9.09 -17.44 13.41
N LEU A 26 -8.18 -17.24 12.45
CA LEU A 26 -7.94 -18.18 11.36
C LEU A 26 -7.49 -19.55 11.90
N GLN A 27 -6.54 -19.56 12.83
CA GLN A 27 -6.08 -20.79 13.49
C GLN A 27 -7.24 -21.54 14.19
N ARG A 28 -8.05 -20.82 14.97
CA ARG A 28 -9.18 -21.42 15.68
C ARG A 28 -10.23 -22.01 14.74
N ARG A 29 -10.47 -21.38 13.59
CA ARG A 29 -11.51 -21.81 12.65
C ARG A 29 -11.04 -22.92 11.71
N SER A 30 -9.76 -22.89 11.31
CA SER A 30 -9.20 -23.88 10.38
C SER A 30 -8.62 -25.10 11.09
N GLY A 31 -8.27 -25.00 12.39
CA GLY A 31 -7.48 -26.00 13.10
C GLY A 31 -6.02 -26.04 12.65
N ILE A 32 -5.57 -25.16 11.76
CA ILE A 32 -4.22 -25.09 11.23
C ILE A 32 -3.40 -24.10 12.06
N HIS A 33 -2.20 -24.49 12.48
CA HIS A 33 -1.29 -23.58 13.17
C HIS A 33 -0.67 -22.61 12.15
N LEU A 34 -0.82 -21.28 12.36
CA LEU A 34 -0.27 -20.23 11.52
C LEU A 34 0.78 -19.42 12.28
N HIS A 35 1.98 -19.36 11.72
CA HIS A 35 3.04 -18.46 12.19
C HIS A 35 3.00 -17.16 11.38
N LEU A 36 2.72 -16.03 12.06
CA LEU A 36 2.61 -14.73 11.42
C LEU A 36 3.99 -14.15 11.18
N LEU A 37 4.27 -13.76 9.93
CA LEU A 37 5.47 -13.04 9.51
C LEU A 37 5.09 -11.60 9.16
N THR A 38 5.73 -10.65 9.80
CA THR A 38 5.49 -9.20 9.61
C THR A 38 6.81 -8.51 9.27
N PRO A 39 7.26 -8.57 8.01
CA PRO A 39 8.50 -7.91 7.60
C PRO A 39 8.42 -6.40 7.88
N ALA A 40 9.55 -5.82 8.26
CA ALA A 40 9.63 -4.40 8.62
C ALA A 40 9.62 -3.47 7.38
N ASN A 41 9.98 -4.01 6.21
CA ASN A 41 10.11 -3.26 4.96
C ASN A 41 10.03 -4.18 3.73
N PRO A 42 9.91 -3.62 2.50
CA PRO A 42 9.83 -4.41 1.27
C PRO A 42 11.07 -5.30 1.00
N ALA A 43 12.26 -4.89 1.44
CA ALA A 43 13.47 -5.71 1.24
C ALA A 43 13.41 -6.99 2.07
N GLU A 44 13.04 -6.90 3.35
CA GLU A 44 12.84 -8.07 4.21
C GLU A 44 11.72 -8.98 3.69
N GLN A 45 10.63 -8.39 3.17
CA GLN A 45 9.58 -9.16 2.49
C GLN A 45 10.14 -9.95 1.30
N ALA A 46 10.93 -9.32 0.45
CA ALA A 46 11.54 -9.96 -0.72
C ALA A 46 12.46 -11.11 -0.30
N ASP A 47 13.26 -10.93 0.75
CA ASP A 47 14.14 -11.98 1.29
C ASP A 47 13.35 -13.19 1.81
N LEU A 48 12.25 -12.95 2.53
CA LEU A 48 11.37 -14.02 3.03
C LEU A 48 10.70 -14.79 1.88
N LEU A 49 10.27 -14.09 0.84
CA LEU A 49 9.67 -14.71 -0.35
C LEU A 49 10.71 -15.50 -1.16
N ALA A 50 11.89 -14.93 -1.40
CA ALA A 50 12.99 -15.59 -2.11
C ALA A 50 13.49 -16.85 -1.39
N ALA A 51 13.44 -16.86 -0.07
CA ALA A 51 13.76 -18.03 0.75
C ALA A 51 12.60 -19.06 0.85
N GLU A 52 11.51 -18.87 0.11
CA GLU A 52 10.28 -19.70 0.11
C GLU A 52 9.70 -19.93 1.51
N LYS A 53 9.83 -18.94 2.40
CA LYS A 53 9.40 -19.07 3.79
C LYS A 53 7.92 -18.80 4.00
N ALA A 54 7.19 -18.25 3.01
CA ALA A 54 5.77 -17.92 3.11
C ALA A 54 4.90 -18.99 2.43
N ASP A 55 3.92 -19.53 3.16
CA ASP A 55 2.88 -20.42 2.62
C ASP A 55 1.67 -19.64 2.17
N LEU A 56 1.29 -18.65 2.96
CA LEU A 56 0.22 -17.69 2.70
C LEU A 56 0.78 -16.28 2.71
N VAL A 57 0.29 -15.43 1.82
CA VAL A 57 0.72 -14.02 1.75
C VAL A 57 -0.51 -13.12 1.63
N TYR A 58 -0.59 -12.10 2.45
CA TYR A 58 -1.49 -10.98 2.26
C TYR A 58 -0.70 -9.86 1.59
N ALA A 59 -0.87 -9.72 0.29
CA ALA A 59 -0.05 -8.86 -0.55
C ALA A 59 -0.83 -7.66 -1.07
N ASN A 60 -0.11 -6.56 -1.31
CA ASN A 60 -0.64 -5.44 -2.08
C ASN A 60 -0.90 -5.88 -3.54
N PRO A 61 -1.73 -5.15 -4.30
CA PRO A 61 -2.19 -5.58 -5.62
C PRO A 61 -1.06 -5.75 -6.64
N PHE A 62 -0.01 -4.94 -6.58
CA PHE A 62 1.08 -5.00 -7.57
C PHE A 62 2.06 -6.12 -7.27
N ASP A 63 2.43 -6.33 -6.01
CA ASP A 63 3.22 -7.50 -5.61
C ASP A 63 2.44 -8.79 -5.86
N ALA A 64 1.14 -8.80 -5.56
CA ALA A 64 0.26 -9.93 -5.85
C ALA A 64 0.22 -10.26 -7.35
N ALA A 65 0.15 -9.26 -8.22
CA ALA A 65 0.17 -9.47 -9.67
C ALA A 65 1.48 -10.13 -10.14
N ASP A 66 2.62 -9.71 -9.58
CA ASP A 66 3.91 -10.33 -9.86
C ASP A 66 3.97 -11.78 -9.35
N MET A 67 3.57 -12.01 -8.10
CA MET A 67 3.55 -13.34 -7.48
C MET A 67 2.65 -14.32 -8.25
N ILE A 68 1.49 -13.87 -8.73
CA ILE A 68 0.57 -14.69 -9.53
C ILE A 68 1.17 -15.02 -10.90
N ARG A 69 1.70 -14.01 -11.60
CA ARG A 69 2.17 -14.17 -12.99
C ARG A 69 3.49 -14.92 -13.09
N ASN A 70 4.43 -14.62 -12.20
CA ASN A 70 5.83 -15.05 -12.31
C ASN A 70 6.21 -16.15 -11.34
N GLN A 71 5.48 -16.28 -10.20
CA GLN A 71 5.81 -17.24 -9.14
C GLN A 71 4.72 -18.30 -8.92
N GLY A 72 3.59 -18.20 -9.64
CA GLY A 72 2.51 -19.19 -9.62
C GLY A 72 1.67 -19.21 -8.35
N TYR A 73 1.71 -18.16 -7.54
CA TYR A 73 0.83 -18.04 -6.37
C TYR A 73 -0.64 -17.99 -6.78
N MET A 74 -1.50 -18.55 -5.93
CA MET A 74 -2.94 -18.67 -6.21
C MET A 74 -3.72 -17.70 -5.31
N PRO A 75 -4.47 -16.74 -5.90
CA PRO A 75 -5.35 -15.87 -5.13
C PRO A 75 -6.59 -16.66 -4.68
N PHE A 76 -6.98 -16.54 -3.40
CA PHE A 76 -8.14 -17.26 -2.87
C PHE A 76 -9.10 -16.39 -2.04
N ALA A 77 -8.70 -15.21 -1.57
CA ALA A 77 -9.57 -14.31 -0.83
C ALA A 77 -9.12 -12.86 -0.95
N ARG A 78 -10.04 -11.93 -0.78
CA ARG A 78 -9.77 -10.49 -0.66
C ARG A 78 -10.72 -9.85 0.34
N PRO A 79 -10.39 -8.67 0.89
CA PRO A 79 -11.33 -7.91 1.71
C PRO A 79 -12.60 -7.57 0.94
N ALA A 80 -13.76 -7.74 1.56
CA ALA A 80 -15.03 -7.31 0.98
C ALA A 80 -15.20 -5.80 1.12
N ASN A 81 -15.53 -5.12 0.03
CA ASN A 81 -15.81 -3.68 0.00
C ASN A 81 -14.67 -2.80 0.56
N ARG A 82 -13.42 -3.24 0.38
CA ARG A 82 -12.21 -2.48 0.70
C ARG A 82 -11.32 -2.44 -0.53
N PHE A 83 -10.89 -1.24 -0.88
CA PHE A 83 -10.09 -0.96 -2.07
C PHE A 83 -8.90 -0.10 -1.70
N ASP A 84 -7.82 -0.24 -2.44
CA ASP A 84 -6.60 0.54 -2.27
C ASP A 84 -6.73 1.80 -3.12
N GLU A 85 -7.29 2.83 -2.51
CA GLU A 85 -7.48 4.14 -3.12
C GLU A 85 -6.37 5.10 -2.71
N MET A 86 -6.16 6.10 -3.54
CA MET A 86 -5.11 7.10 -3.38
C MET A 86 -5.66 8.50 -3.22
N VAL A 87 -4.93 9.32 -2.46
CA VAL A 87 -5.15 10.77 -2.34
C VAL A 87 -3.88 11.49 -2.77
N VAL A 88 -4.02 12.45 -3.67
CA VAL A 88 -3.01 13.45 -3.96
C VAL A 88 -3.44 14.75 -3.28
N ALA A 89 -2.62 15.25 -2.37
CA ALA A 89 -2.92 16.45 -1.63
C ALA A 89 -1.74 17.44 -1.63
N THR A 90 -2.06 18.70 -1.49
CA THR A 90 -1.12 19.82 -1.35
C THR A 90 -1.32 20.52 -0.01
N GLY A 91 -0.42 21.42 0.39
CA GLY A 91 -0.66 22.33 1.52
C GLY A 91 -1.81 23.28 1.21
N ALA A 92 -2.71 23.51 2.16
CA ALA A 92 -3.87 24.40 1.97
C ALA A 92 -3.51 25.84 1.56
N GLY A 93 -2.28 26.27 1.90
CA GLY A 93 -1.74 27.60 1.51
C GLY A 93 -0.97 27.61 0.20
N SER A 94 -0.88 26.49 -0.55
CA SER A 94 -0.06 26.39 -1.77
C SER A 94 -0.60 27.18 -2.97
N GLY A 95 -1.89 27.47 -2.98
CA GLY A 95 -2.59 28.07 -4.14
C GLY A 95 -2.98 27.06 -5.22
N LEU A 96 -2.53 25.82 -5.17
CA LEU A 96 -2.95 24.76 -6.10
C LEU A 96 -4.37 24.32 -5.76
N GLN A 97 -5.27 24.30 -6.75
CA GLN A 97 -6.67 23.96 -6.57
C GLN A 97 -7.07 22.65 -7.24
N LYS A 98 -6.34 22.23 -8.24
CA LYS A 98 -6.59 21.04 -9.04
C LYS A 98 -5.27 20.41 -9.50
N LEU A 99 -5.36 19.20 -9.99
CA LEU A 99 -4.19 18.40 -10.37
C LEU A 99 -3.38 19.07 -11.50
N GLU A 100 -4.04 19.69 -12.46
CA GLU A 100 -3.42 20.35 -13.62
C GLU A 100 -2.64 21.63 -13.23
N ASP A 101 -2.75 22.08 -11.99
CA ASP A 101 -1.93 23.17 -11.47
C ASP A 101 -0.50 22.71 -11.14
N ILE A 102 -0.28 21.40 -10.94
CA ILE A 102 1.05 20.81 -10.80
C ILE A 102 1.78 20.91 -12.14
N LYS A 103 3.01 21.40 -12.12
CA LYS A 103 3.82 21.63 -13.32
C LYS A 103 4.98 20.64 -13.42
N PRO A 104 5.52 20.40 -14.63
CA PRO A 104 6.78 19.69 -14.80
C PRO A 104 7.89 20.26 -13.89
N GLY A 105 8.67 19.38 -13.26
CA GLY A 105 9.69 19.76 -12.27
C GLY A 105 9.14 19.96 -10.86
N SER A 106 7.83 19.79 -10.64
CA SER A 106 7.26 19.86 -9.29
C SER A 106 7.82 18.75 -8.40
N ARG A 107 8.08 19.08 -7.13
CA ARG A 107 8.48 18.13 -6.10
C ARG A 107 7.24 17.46 -5.51
N ILE A 108 7.25 16.13 -5.50
CA ILE A 108 6.15 15.32 -4.95
C ILE A 108 6.71 14.37 -3.90
N ALA A 109 6.19 14.44 -2.68
CA ALA A 109 6.56 13.55 -1.60
C ALA A 109 5.77 12.23 -1.67
N LEU A 110 6.47 11.10 -1.47
CA LEU A 110 5.85 9.77 -1.37
C LEU A 110 6.64 8.88 -0.42
N THR A 111 5.98 7.85 0.10
CA THR A 111 6.64 6.76 0.81
C THR A 111 7.14 5.71 -0.17
N ASP A 112 8.03 4.81 0.28
CA ASP A 112 8.49 3.66 -0.51
C ASP A 112 7.40 2.56 -0.57
N ASN A 113 6.27 2.92 -1.18
CA ASN A 113 5.13 2.02 -1.41
C ASN A 113 4.81 2.03 -2.91
N LYS A 114 4.91 0.87 -3.56
CA LYS A 114 4.71 0.73 -5.01
C LYS A 114 3.31 1.14 -5.44
N ASP A 115 2.28 0.81 -4.64
CA ASP A 115 0.89 1.14 -4.95
C ASP A 115 0.71 2.65 -5.00
N VAL A 116 1.26 3.36 -3.99
CA VAL A 116 1.22 4.82 -3.91
C VAL A 116 1.85 5.44 -5.16
N ARG A 117 3.00 4.94 -5.58
CA ARG A 117 3.71 5.46 -6.76
C ARG A 117 2.95 5.17 -8.05
N LEU A 118 2.53 3.91 -8.27
CA LEU A 118 1.94 3.49 -9.54
C LEU A 118 0.54 4.04 -9.74
N ILE A 119 -0.32 4.00 -8.72
CA ILE A 119 -1.67 4.61 -8.80
C ILE A 119 -1.54 6.13 -8.89
N GLY A 120 -0.63 6.73 -8.10
CA GLY A 120 -0.39 8.16 -8.13
C GLY A 120 0.04 8.67 -9.51
N LEU A 121 0.93 7.96 -10.20
CA LEU A 121 1.32 8.27 -11.58
C LEU A 121 0.13 8.24 -12.54
N ARG A 122 -0.76 7.26 -12.41
CA ARG A 122 -2.01 7.21 -13.18
C ARG A 122 -2.91 8.41 -12.94
N LEU A 123 -3.00 8.86 -11.69
CA LEU A 123 -3.78 10.04 -11.34
C LEU A 123 -3.18 11.34 -11.91
N LEU A 124 -1.89 11.37 -12.22
CA LEU A 124 -1.22 12.54 -12.81
C LEU A 124 -1.36 12.61 -14.35
N GLU A 125 -1.78 11.55 -15.02
CA GLU A 125 -1.94 11.53 -16.49
C GLU A 125 -2.83 12.67 -17.03
N PRO A 126 -3.96 13.04 -16.39
CA PRO A 126 -4.78 14.17 -16.85
C PRO A 126 -4.07 15.53 -16.81
N ALA A 127 -2.98 15.64 -16.04
CA ALA A 127 -2.13 16.84 -15.97
C ALA A 127 -0.93 16.77 -16.94
N ASP A 128 -0.89 15.78 -17.85
CA ASP A 128 0.23 15.50 -18.77
C ASP A 128 1.57 15.30 -18.03
N LEU A 129 1.52 14.78 -16.80
CA LEU A 129 2.70 14.49 -15.99
C LEU A 129 3.00 12.98 -16.00
N ASN A 130 4.28 12.67 -16.14
CA ASN A 130 4.82 11.33 -16.03
C ASN A 130 5.99 11.30 -15.05
N GLU A 131 6.52 10.11 -14.78
CA GLU A 131 7.59 9.88 -13.81
C GLU A 131 8.82 10.75 -14.04
N ALA A 132 9.22 10.98 -15.30
CA ALA A 132 10.41 11.74 -15.65
C ALA A 132 10.25 13.27 -15.45
N LEU A 133 9.02 13.75 -15.35
CA LEU A 133 8.70 15.17 -15.16
C LEU A 133 8.55 15.58 -13.69
N ILE A 134 8.80 14.67 -12.75
CA ILE A 134 8.57 14.87 -11.32
C ILE A 134 9.90 14.75 -10.56
N ASP A 135 10.15 15.69 -9.65
CA ASP A 135 11.22 15.59 -8.66
C ASP A 135 10.67 14.85 -7.42
N TRP A 136 11.03 13.57 -7.31
CA TRP A 136 10.52 12.69 -6.25
C TRP A 136 11.24 12.92 -4.93
N VAL A 137 10.47 13.13 -3.87
CA VAL A 137 10.96 13.27 -2.50
C VAL A 137 10.52 12.06 -1.68
N ALA A 138 11.43 11.09 -1.52
CA ALA A 138 11.18 9.92 -0.68
C ALA A 138 11.13 10.30 0.80
N VAL A 139 10.14 9.76 1.51
CA VAL A 139 9.95 9.96 2.95
C VAL A 139 9.58 8.64 3.65
N ASP A 140 9.87 8.55 4.95
CA ASP A 140 9.67 7.33 5.72
C ASP A 140 8.21 7.11 6.18
N SER A 141 7.36 8.12 6.08
CA SER A 141 5.98 8.04 6.55
C SER A 141 5.04 9.03 5.86
N PHE A 142 3.75 8.70 5.85
CA PHE A 142 2.71 9.61 5.36
C PHE A 142 2.61 10.90 6.20
N GLN A 143 2.95 10.85 7.49
CA GLN A 143 3.03 12.02 8.34
C GLN A 143 4.17 12.95 7.91
N ALA A 144 5.31 12.40 7.47
CA ALA A 144 6.41 13.19 6.92
C ALA A 144 6.02 13.82 5.58
N ALA A 145 5.38 13.07 4.68
CA ALA A 145 4.85 13.59 3.42
C ALA A 145 3.88 14.77 3.65
N ALA A 146 2.94 14.61 4.58
CA ALA A 146 2.00 15.66 4.95
C ALA A 146 2.69 16.92 5.45
N ARG A 147 3.72 16.78 6.31
CA ARG A 147 4.48 17.92 6.83
C ARG A 147 5.20 18.70 5.74
N LEU A 148 5.82 18.01 4.77
CA LEU A 148 6.50 18.65 3.65
C LEU A 148 5.52 19.47 2.79
N ALA A 149 4.33 18.89 2.49
CA ALA A 149 3.29 19.58 1.76
C ALA A 149 2.75 20.82 2.51
N ILE A 150 2.48 20.69 3.81
CA ILE A 150 1.99 21.80 4.65
C ILE A 150 3.00 22.94 4.72
N LYS A 151 4.31 22.64 4.79
CA LYS A 151 5.38 23.64 4.82
C LYS A 151 5.69 24.26 3.44
N GLY A 152 5.09 23.74 2.35
CA GLY A 152 5.40 24.15 1.00
C GLY A 152 6.78 23.69 0.50
N GLU A 153 7.40 22.71 1.16
CA GLU A 153 8.67 22.11 0.75
C GLU A 153 8.52 21.18 -0.45
N VAL A 154 7.30 20.71 -0.70
CA VAL A 154 6.87 19.99 -1.90
C VAL A 154 5.54 20.56 -2.42
N GLN A 155 5.29 20.46 -3.71
CA GLN A 155 4.05 20.93 -4.34
C GLN A 155 2.86 20.01 -4.02
N ALA A 156 3.11 18.70 -3.93
CA ALA A 156 2.08 17.72 -3.57
C ALA A 156 2.68 16.56 -2.78
N ALA A 157 1.81 15.77 -2.17
CA ALA A 157 2.17 14.52 -1.52
C ALA A 157 1.16 13.45 -1.88
N PHE A 158 1.64 12.21 -2.00
CA PHE A 158 0.86 11.02 -2.29
C PHE A 158 0.56 10.24 -1.02
N PHE A 159 -0.67 9.77 -0.90
CA PHE A 159 -1.14 8.99 0.25
C PHE A 159 -1.99 7.81 -0.21
N LEU A 160 -1.90 6.69 0.50
CA LEU A 160 -3.03 5.77 0.53
C LEU A 160 -4.23 6.48 1.18
N ALA A 161 -5.43 6.29 0.67
CA ALA A 161 -6.63 6.96 1.19
C ALA A 161 -6.87 6.64 2.68
N ASP A 162 -6.67 5.39 3.09
CA ASP A 162 -6.76 4.98 4.49
C ASP A 162 -5.71 5.66 5.38
N ALA A 163 -4.49 5.84 4.87
CA ALA A 163 -3.43 6.55 5.58
C ALA A 163 -3.73 8.05 5.71
N TYR A 164 -4.23 8.66 4.63
CA TYR A 164 -4.70 10.06 4.67
C TYR A 164 -5.84 10.24 5.68
N ALA A 165 -6.82 9.34 5.67
CA ALA A 165 -7.95 9.37 6.61
C ALA A 165 -7.49 9.21 8.08
N SER A 166 -6.39 8.50 8.33
CA SER A 166 -5.81 8.29 9.67
C SER A 166 -4.98 9.49 10.19
N LEU A 167 -4.63 10.45 9.32
CA LEU A 167 -4.00 11.69 9.77
C LEU A 167 -4.90 12.44 10.76
N THR A 168 -4.29 13.17 11.69
CA THR A 168 -5.08 13.95 12.66
C THR A 168 -5.95 14.98 11.94
N ARG A 169 -7.07 15.35 12.56
CA ARG A 169 -7.95 16.40 12.01
C ARG A 169 -7.20 17.70 11.77
N MET A 170 -6.28 18.06 12.66
CA MET A 170 -5.44 19.24 12.54
C MET A 170 -4.54 19.16 11.30
N THR A 171 -3.88 18.03 11.05
CA THR A 171 -3.03 17.84 9.87
C THR A 171 -3.87 17.91 8.59
N ARG A 172 -5.00 17.19 8.55
CA ARG A 172 -5.89 17.21 7.37
C ARG A 172 -6.45 18.61 7.05
N SER A 173 -6.75 19.42 8.05
CA SER A 173 -7.25 20.79 7.81
C SER A 173 -6.22 21.73 7.21
N GLN A 174 -4.93 21.37 7.25
CA GLN A 174 -3.84 22.12 6.63
C GLN A 174 -3.46 21.57 5.23
N LEU A 175 -4.17 20.55 4.75
CA LEU A 175 -4.01 19.97 3.44
C LEU A 175 -5.24 20.26 2.57
N HIS A 176 -5.02 20.38 1.26
CA HIS A 176 -6.05 20.47 0.23
C HIS A 176 -5.94 19.27 -0.69
N VAL A 177 -7.02 18.50 -0.83
CA VAL A 177 -7.06 17.33 -1.72
C VAL A 177 -7.26 17.80 -3.15
N LEU A 178 -6.30 17.48 -4.01
CA LEU A 178 -6.37 17.77 -5.45
C LEU A 178 -7.17 16.69 -6.19
N VAL A 179 -6.96 15.43 -5.80
CA VAL A 179 -7.71 14.29 -6.35
C VAL A 179 -7.71 13.13 -5.33
N GLU A 180 -8.80 12.40 -5.33
CA GLU A 180 -8.97 11.11 -4.67
C GLU A 180 -9.41 10.09 -5.72
N SER A 181 -8.73 8.94 -5.80
CA SER A 181 -9.13 7.88 -6.71
C SER A 181 -10.41 7.20 -6.24
N ARG A 182 -11.17 6.64 -7.17
CA ARG A 182 -12.38 5.84 -6.93
C ARG A 182 -12.41 4.69 -7.93
N ILE A 183 -11.34 3.92 -7.95
CA ILE A 183 -11.13 2.83 -8.89
C ILE A 183 -12.03 1.64 -8.51
N SER A 184 -12.18 1.36 -7.21
CA SER A 184 -13.08 0.36 -6.62
C SER A 184 -12.88 -1.09 -7.10
N ASP A 185 -11.73 -1.41 -7.69
CA ASP A 185 -11.39 -2.75 -8.21
C ASP A 185 -9.98 -3.23 -7.80
N ILE A 186 -9.14 -2.35 -7.28
CA ILE A 186 -7.80 -2.66 -6.78
C ILE A 186 -7.87 -2.89 -5.27
N SER A 187 -7.38 -4.04 -4.79
CA SER A 187 -7.33 -4.36 -3.37
C SER A 187 -6.19 -5.32 -3.05
N HIS A 188 -5.73 -5.27 -1.81
CA HIS A 188 -4.91 -6.35 -1.27
C HIS A 188 -5.61 -7.70 -1.44
N VAL A 189 -4.83 -8.77 -1.52
CA VAL A 189 -5.33 -10.12 -1.76
C VAL A 189 -4.56 -11.15 -0.93
N MET A 190 -5.27 -12.20 -0.53
CA MET A 190 -4.70 -13.39 0.10
C MET A 190 -4.24 -14.36 -1.00
N LEU A 191 -2.98 -14.73 -0.96
CA LEU A 191 -2.35 -15.66 -1.89
C LEU A 191 -1.88 -16.91 -1.16
N ALA A 192 -1.98 -18.06 -1.82
CA ALA A 192 -1.39 -19.31 -1.37
C ALA A 192 -0.21 -19.68 -2.28
N HIS A 193 0.89 -20.14 -1.68
CA HIS A 193 2.05 -20.64 -2.42
C HIS A 193 1.66 -21.86 -3.27
N PRO A 194 2.22 -22.08 -4.47
CA PRO A 194 1.90 -23.22 -5.34
C PRO A 194 2.00 -24.60 -4.67
N ARG A 195 2.93 -24.75 -3.72
CA ARG A 195 3.08 -26.02 -2.96
C ARG A 195 1.83 -26.40 -2.15
N MET A 196 0.94 -25.45 -1.88
CA MET A 196 -0.32 -25.70 -1.15
C MET A 196 -1.38 -26.36 -2.04
N ALA A 197 -1.24 -26.31 -3.38
CA ALA A 197 -2.21 -26.93 -4.31
C ALA A 197 -2.21 -28.47 -4.26
N GLY A 198 -1.13 -29.10 -3.82
CA GLY A 198 -1.00 -30.56 -3.75
C GLY A 198 -1.73 -31.22 -2.58
N ASP A 199 -2.18 -30.46 -1.59
CA ASP A 199 -2.84 -31.00 -0.38
C ASP A 199 -4.38 -31.03 -0.47
N GLN A 200 -4.95 -30.57 -1.59
CA GLN A 200 -6.43 -30.58 -1.80
C GLN A 200 -6.99 -31.95 -2.23
N THR A 201 -6.17 -32.98 -2.33
CA THR A 201 -6.59 -34.32 -2.77
C THR A 201 -6.56 -35.37 -1.64
N ARG A 202 -6.64 -34.96 -0.37
CA ARG A 202 -6.84 -35.90 0.72
C ARG A 202 -7.99 -35.50 1.63
#